data_4d321521b0d2a7baa79669e70c14d47d
#
_entry.id   4d321521b0d2a7baa79669e70c14d47d
#
_cell.length_a   1.000
_cell.length_b   1.000
_cell.length_c   1.000
_cell.angle_alpha   90.00
_cell.angle_beta   90.00
_cell.angle_gamma   90.00
#
_symmetry.space_group_name_H-M   'P 1'
#
loop_
_entity.id
_entity.type
_entity.pdbx_description
1 polymer ?
#
loop_
_entity_poly.entity_id
_entity_poly.type
_entity_poly.pdbx_seq_one_letter_code
_entity_poly.pdbx_strand_id
1 'polypeptide(L)'
;MILSYDAESRRCGKLRKIVKRYLHPVQRSLFQGFLTEKQCRLLKEELAKAVDTEKDAVILYKLADAGVLRTDEIGTSELREVDIL
;
A
#
# COMPACT_ATOMS: atom_id res chain seq x y z
N MET A 1 6.01 -5.98 -6.02
CA MET A 1 5.46 -5.06 -5.01
C MET A 1 4.28 -5.68 -4.30
N ILE A 2 4.22 -5.50 -3.02
CA ILE A 2 3.10 -5.92 -2.20
C ILE A 2 2.56 -4.68 -1.49
N LEU A 3 1.25 -4.52 -1.50
CA LEU A 3 0.59 -3.40 -0.83
C LEU A 3 -0.44 -3.95 0.15
N SER A 4 -0.41 -3.44 1.35
CA SER A 4 -1.40 -3.76 2.39
C SER A 4 -1.96 -2.46 2.94
N TYR A 5 -3.26 -2.43 3.24
CA TYR A 5 -3.85 -1.26 3.88
C TYR A 5 -4.77 -1.66 5.02
N ASP A 6 -4.91 -0.74 5.95
CA ASP A 6 -5.84 -0.82 7.07
C ASP A 6 -6.54 0.52 7.18
N ALA A 7 -7.84 0.55 6.94
CA ALA A 7 -8.60 1.78 6.87
C ALA A 7 -10.01 1.58 7.43
N GLU A 8 -10.68 2.69 7.74
CA GLU A 8 -12.08 2.64 8.12
C GLU A 8 -12.89 2.05 6.97
N SER A 9 -13.90 1.24 7.30
CA SER A 9 -14.66 0.50 6.29
C SER A 9 -15.25 1.38 5.21
N ARG A 10 -15.64 2.60 5.53
CA ARG A 10 -16.20 3.53 4.53
C ARG A 10 -15.19 3.96 3.47
N ARG A 11 -13.88 3.85 3.76
CA ARG A 11 -12.83 4.17 2.80
C ARG A 11 -12.21 2.96 2.12
N CYS A 12 -12.42 1.78 2.67
CA CYS A 12 -11.83 0.56 2.09
C CYS A 12 -12.25 0.33 0.65
N GLY A 13 -13.51 0.57 0.32
CA GLY A 13 -14.00 0.41 -1.05
C GLY A 13 -13.31 1.35 -2.03
N LYS A 14 -13.10 2.60 -1.62
CA LYS A 14 -12.42 3.59 -2.45
C LYS A 14 -10.96 3.23 -2.66
N LEU A 15 -10.28 2.86 -1.58
CA LEU A 15 -8.88 2.44 -1.65
C LEU A 15 -8.72 1.21 -2.55
N ARG A 16 -9.62 0.25 -2.42
CA ARG A 16 -9.60 -0.96 -3.24
C ARG A 16 -9.73 -0.62 -4.73
N LYS A 17 -10.62 0.29 -5.08
CA LYS A 17 -10.78 0.70 -6.47
C LYS A 17 -9.51 1.33 -7.03
N ILE A 18 -8.83 2.13 -6.23
CA ILE A 18 -7.58 2.75 -6.63
C ILE A 18 -6.50 1.69 -6.84
N VAL A 19 -6.30 0.83 -5.85
CA VAL A 19 -5.24 -0.16 -5.89
C VAL A 19 -5.44 -1.18 -7.00
N LYS A 20 -6.68 -1.57 -7.26
CA LYS A 20 -6.98 -2.56 -8.31
C LYS A 20 -6.62 -2.09 -9.71
N ARG A 21 -6.46 -0.81 -9.93
CA ARG A 21 -6.00 -0.31 -11.24
C ARG A 21 -4.52 -0.56 -11.47
N TYR A 22 -3.79 -0.85 -10.41
CA TYR A 22 -2.33 -1.02 -10.46
C TYR A 22 -1.89 -2.43 -10.08
N LEU A 23 -2.55 -3.05 -9.13
CA LEU A 23 -2.12 -4.30 -8.52
C LEU A 23 -3.26 -5.31 -8.51
N HIS A 24 -2.91 -6.57 -8.30
CA HIS A 24 -3.87 -7.66 -8.23
C HIS A 24 -4.20 -8.02 -6.79
N PRO A 25 -5.48 -8.21 -6.44
CA PRO A 25 -5.85 -8.58 -5.10
C PRO A 25 -5.41 -10.01 -4.77
N VAL A 26 -4.79 -10.16 -3.61
CA VAL A 26 -4.43 -11.47 -3.05
C VAL A 26 -5.39 -11.82 -1.93
N GLN A 27 -5.70 -10.83 -1.10
CA GLN A 27 -6.67 -10.93 -0.03
C GLN A 27 -7.44 -9.62 0.03
N ARG A 28 -8.35 -9.49 0.98
CA ARG A 28 -9.24 -8.34 1.07
C ARG A 28 -8.49 -7.00 1.03
N SER A 29 -7.40 -6.88 1.76
CA SER A 29 -6.62 -5.65 1.83
C SER A 29 -5.15 -5.87 1.49
N LEU A 30 -4.86 -6.92 0.74
CA LEU A 30 -3.49 -7.27 0.35
C LEU A 30 -3.44 -7.43 -1.17
N PHE A 31 -2.53 -6.73 -1.80
CA PHE A 31 -2.40 -6.69 -3.25
C PHE A 31 -0.95 -6.91 -3.66
N GLN A 32 -0.76 -7.46 -4.84
CA GLN A 32 0.58 -7.66 -5.37
C GLN A 32 0.63 -7.39 -6.87
N GLY A 33 1.82 -7.13 -7.38
CA GLY A 33 2.03 -6.93 -8.80
C GLY A 33 3.36 -6.26 -9.08
N PHE A 34 3.59 -6.02 -10.35
CA PHE A 34 4.79 -5.34 -10.82
C PHE A 34 4.41 -3.95 -11.29
N LEU A 35 5.11 -2.95 -10.78
CA LEU A 35 4.89 -1.56 -11.16
C LEU A 35 6.21 -0.94 -11.56
N THR A 36 6.18 -0.08 -12.57
CA THR A 36 7.29 0.81 -12.85
C THR A 36 7.39 1.86 -11.74
N GLU A 37 8.51 2.54 -11.64
CA GLU A 37 8.65 3.60 -10.65
C GLU A 37 7.63 4.71 -10.85
N LYS A 38 7.32 5.02 -12.10
CA LYS A 38 6.30 6.01 -12.43
C LYS A 38 4.93 5.57 -11.93
N GLN A 39 4.55 4.34 -12.20
CA GLN A 39 3.26 3.80 -11.75
C GLN A 39 3.18 3.77 -10.22
N CYS A 40 4.26 3.39 -9.58
CA CYS A 40 4.33 3.37 -8.12
C CYS A 40 4.12 4.76 -7.54
N ARG A 41 4.75 5.77 -8.12
CA ARG A 41 4.59 7.15 -7.68
C ARG A 41 3.15 7.63 -7.87
N LEU A 42 2.55 7.32 -9.01
CA LEU A 42 1.16 7.70 -9.28
C LEU A 42 0.21 7.03 -8.29
N LEU A 43 0.42 5.76 -8.02
CA LEU A 43 -0.39 5.04 -7.04
C LEU A 43 -0.27 5.68 -5.65
N LYS A 44 0.93 6.00 -5.22
CA LYS A 44 1.14 6.66 -3.93
C LYS A 44 0.43 8.01 -3.86
N GLU A 45 0.50 8.79 -4.94
CA GLU A 45 -0.17 10.10 -4.98
C GLU A 45 -1.68 9.95 -4.85
N GLU A 46 -2.28 8.99 -5.55
CA GLU A 46 -3.71 8.76 -5.46
C GLU A 46 -4.12 8.29 -4.07
N LEU A 47 -3.33 7.38 -3.48
CA LEU A 47 -3.62 6.88 -2.14
C LEU A 47 -3.48 7.98 -1.09
N ALA A 48 -2.46 8.81 -1.20
CA ALA A 48 -2.25 9.90 -0.25
C ALA A 48 -3.43 10.88 -0.21
N LYS A 49 -4.10 11.05 -1.34
CA LYS A 49 -5.29 11.91 -1.41
C LYS A 49 -6.54 11.24 -0.86
N ALA A 50 -6.59 9.92 -0.87
CA ALA A 50 -7.77 9.17 -0.50
C ALA A 50 -7.80 8.75 0.96
N VAL A 51 -6.64 8.59 1.58
CA VAL A 51 -6.54 8.13 2.97
C VAL A 51 -6.69 9.26 3.96
N ASP A 52 -7.15 8.90 5.15
CA ASP A 52 -7.03 9.77 6.31
C ASP A 52 -5.75 9.37 7.03
N THR A 53 -4.72 10.20 6.94
CA THR A 53 -3.40 9.85 7.46
C THR A 53 -3.34 9.67 8.97
N GLU A 54 -4.38 10.13 9.69
CA GLU A 54 -4.45 9.93 11.13
C GLU A 54 -5.11 8.62 11.51
N LYS A 55 -5.96 8.07 10.64
CA LYS A 55 -6.76 6.88 10.94
C LYS A 55 -6.42 5.67 10.09
N ASP A 56 -5.97 5.92 8.85
CA ASP A 56 -5.71 4.86 7.89
C ASP A 56 -4.22 4.63 7.75
N ALA A 57 -3.87 3.42 7.33
CA ALA A 57 -2.48 3.08 7.06
C ALA A 57 -2.39 2.32 5.74
N VAL A 58 -1.39 2.64 4.94
CA VAL A 58 -1.07 1.91 3.72
C VAL A 58 0.42 1.62 3.74
N ILE A 59 0.77 0.38 3.52
CA ILE A 59 2.15 -0.06 3.53
C ILE A 59 2.47 -0.71 2.19
N LEU A 60 3.52 -0.23 1.55
CA LEU A 60 4.00 -0.79 0.30
C LEU A 60 5.35 -1.46 0.53
N TYR A 61 5.43 -2.73 0.21
CA TYR A 61 6.66 -3.49 0.29
C TYR A 61 7.22 -3.62 -1.12
N LYS A 62 8.40 -3.08 -1.33
CA LYS A 62 9.05 -3.11 -2.64
C LYS A 62 10.25 -4.02 -2.59
N LEU A 63 10.33 -4.91 -3.56
CA LEU A 63 11.54 -5.68 -3.76
C LEU A 63 12.34 -4.98 -4.86
N ALA A 64 13.31 -4.17 -4.44
CA ALA A 64 14.05 -3.33 -5.38
C ALA A 64 15.08 -4.10 -6.19
N ASP A 65 15.76 -5.00 -5.53
CA ASP A 65 16.75 -5.89 -6.13
C ASP A 65 16.61 -7.25 -5.49
N ALA A 66 17.32 -8.24 -6.02
CA ALA A 66 17.28 -9.58 -5.46
C ALA A 66 17.63 -9.53 -3.97
N GLY A 67 16.68 -9.88 -3.13
CA GLY A 67 16.86 -9.96 -1.70
C GLY A 67 16.75 -8.66 -0.92
N VAL A 68 16.45 -7.54 -1.58
CA VAL A 68 16.29 -6.25 -0.89
C VAL A 68 14.84 -5.85 -0.87
N LEU A 69 14.25 -5.81 0.32
CA LEU A 69 12.88 -5.38 0.52
C LEU A 69 12.86 -3.96 1.08
N ARG A 70 12.16 -3.08 0.39
CA ARG A 70 11.91 -1.72 0.85
C ARG A 70 10.47 -1.59 1.30
N THR A 71 10.25 -0.80 2.34
CA THR A 71 8.92 -0.56 2.87
C THR A 71 8.63 0.94 2.86
N ASP A 72 7.53 1.32 2.21
CA ASP A 72 7.02 2.68 2.24
C ASP A 72 5.68 2.67 2.96
N GLU A 73 5.45 3.66 3.80
CA GLU A 73 4.21 3.78 4.55
C GLU A 73 3.52 5.10 4.24
N ILE A 74 2.20 5.05 4.20
CA ILE A 74 1.36 6.24 4.10
C ILE A 74 0.36 6.16 5.24
N GLY A 75 0.35 7.19 6.08
CA GLY A 75 -0.54 7.26 7.23
C GLY A 75 0.04 6.63 8.47
N THR A 76 -0.83 6.29 9.40
CA THR A 76 -0.44 5.73 10.69
C THR A 76 -0.43 4.22 10.62
N SER A 77 0.69 3.61 11.04
CA SER A 77 0.80 2.16 11.03
C SER A 77 1.42 1.66 12.32
N GLU A 78 0.78 0.68 12.93
CA GLU A 78 1.33 -0.03 14.07
C GLU A 78 2.36 -1.06 13.64
N LEU A 79 2.34 -1.45 12.37
CA LEU A 79 3.28 -2.44 11.85
C LEU A 79 4.71 -1.94 11.84
N ARG A 80 4.89 -0.63 11.95
CA ARG A 80 6.20 -0.03 12.04
C ARG A 80 7.02 -0.56 13.20
N GLU A 81 6.36 -0.95 14.28
CA GLU A 81 7.01 -1.45 15.46
C GLU A 81 7.23 -2.96 15.43
N VAL A 82 6.62 -3.62 14.47
CA VAL A 82 6.82 -5.04 14.28
C VAL A 82 8.10 -5.20 13.49
N ASP A 83 9.06 -5.81 14.12
CA ASP A 83 10.31 -6.08 13.46
C ASP A 83 10.05 -7.08 12.36
N ILE A 84 10.21 -6.63 11.16
CA ILE A 84 10.03 -7.51 10.01
C ILE A 84 11.35 -8.21 9.79
N LEU A 85 11.35 -9.42 10.15
CA LEU A 85 12.56 -10.24 10.05
C LEU A 85 12.93 -10.59 8.63
#